data_e72c935f680e7eba0d318f12da8522cc
#
_entry.id   e72c935f680e7eba0d318f12da8522cc
#
_cell.length_a   1.000
_cell.length_b   1.000
_cell.length_c   1.000
_cell.angle_alpha   90.00
_cell.angle_beta   90.00
_cell.angle_gamma   90.00
#
_symmetry.space_group_name_H-M   'P 1'
#
loop_
_entity.id
_entity.type
_entity.pdbx_description
1 polymer ?
#
loop_
_entity_poly.entity_id
_entity_poly.type
_entity_poly.pdbx_seq_one_letter_code
_entity_poly.pdbx_strand_id
1 'polypeptide(L)'
;MVKLSALFGAVALLPALVSAYALPEACSGTCTNSHDPSIIRRSDGTYFRFSTGGKIAIHTAPSLTGPWTYKGALLPSGSSINLAGNKDLWAPDVAQIGSAFYVYYSVSTFGVQNSAIGVARSTSMDVGTWTDLGSTGVTSSTGMAYNAIDGNLVNDNGNYFLTFGSFWNGLQRVRVTPTQKNGDVYQVAFDSSDPAMEGPYVFKYGSYYFLFFSKGQCCGYDQSKPASGKEYRIMACRSTSAVGPFVDKAGKSCRSGGGTLVLPSHDWVYGPGGQGVYQDPTYGPVLYYHYVDTRIGYADGQKKFGWNKINFSSGWPVV
;
A
#
# COMPACT_ATOMS: atom_id res chain seq x y z
N MET A 1 74.78 -17.88 2.98
CA MET A 1 73.84 -16.83 2.48
C MET A 1 72.45 -17.43 2.40
N VAL A 2 71.63 -17.15 3.38
CA VAL A 2 70.21 -17.65 3.42
C VAL A 2 69.33 -16.54 2.87
N LYS A 3 68.63 -16.83 1.77
CA LYS A 3 67.66 -15.90 1.18
C LYS A 3 66.33 -16.05 1.94
N LEU A 4 65.93 -15.00 2.67
CA LEU A 4 64.58 -14.85 3.21
C LEU A 4 63.66 -14.39 2.05
N SER A 5 62.70 -15.22 1.66
CA SER A 5 61.61 -14.84 0.77
C SER A 5 60.42 -14.33 1.63
N ALA A 6 60.13 -13.04 1.54
CA ALA A 6 58.95 -12.45 2.18
C ALA A 6 57.69 -12.77 1.32
N LEU A 7 56.76 -13.55 1.85
CA LEU A 7 55.41 -13.70 1.29
C LEU A 7 54.58 -12.46 1.66
N PHE A 8 54.25 -11.64 0.68
CA PHE A 8 53.22 -10.62 0.81
C PHE A 8 51.84 -11.29 0.59
N GLY A 9 51.12 -11.48 1.68
CA GLY A 9 49.71 -11.90 1.62
C GLY A 9 48.86 -10.71 1.19
N ALA A 10 48.28 -10.76 -0.01
CA ALA A 10 47.27 -9.80 -0.45
C ALA A 10 45.97 -10.08 0.31
N VAL A 11 45.58 -9.19 1.21
CA VAL A 11 44.27 -9.19 1.84
C VAL A 11 43.28 -8.66 0.78
N ALA A 12 42.50 -9.55 0.18
CA ALA A 12 41.41 -9.17 -0.67
C ALA A 12 40.26 -8.56 0.21
N LEU A 13 40.15 -7.25 0.18
CA LEU A 13 38.99 -6.54 0.68
C LEU A 13 37.80 -6.90 -0.24
N LEU A 14 36.94 -7.79 0.22
CA LEU A 14 35.62 -8.01 -0.42
C LEU A 14 34.83 -6.70 -0.28
N PRO A 15 34.33 -6.11 -1.39
CA PRO A 15 33.44 -4.97 -1.29
C PRO A 15 32.21 -5.40 -0.51
N ALA A 16 31.91 -4.72 0.58
CA ALA A 16 30.61 -4.85 1.24
C ALA A 16 29.55 -4.48 0.19
N LEU A 17 28.67 -5.40 -0.17
CA LEU A 17 27.50 -5.11 -0.98
C LEU A 17 26.63 -4.15 -0.14
N VAL A 18 26.74 -2.86 -0.40
CA VAL A 18 25.82 -1.88 0.15
C VAL A 18 24.50 -2.12 -0.58
N SER A 19 23.46 -2.51 0.13
CA SER A 19 22.12 -2.57 -0.41
C SER A 19 21.74 -1.22 -1.02
N ALA A 20 21.18 -1.22 -2.22
CA ALA A 20 20.72 0.01 -2.87
C ALA A 20 19.44 0.56 -2.20
N TYR A 21 18.77 -0.23 -1.33
CA TYR A 21 17.53 0.09 -0.65
C TYR A 21 17.66 -0.05 0.86
N ALA A 22 17.00 0.85 1.60
CA ALA A 22 17.03 0.82 3.05
C ALA A 22 16.17 -0.35 3.59
N LEU A 23 16.70 -1.03 4.61
CA LEU A 23 15.92 -2.03 5.36
C LEU A 23 14.75 -1.35 6.09
N PRO A 24 13.65 -2.09 6.36
CA PRO A 24 12.54 -1.55 7.13
C PRO A 24 13.00 -1.03 8.48
N GLU A 25 12.49 0.13 8.85
CA GLU A 25 12.69 0.74 10.16
C GLU A 25 12.08 -0.13 11.27
N ALA A 26 12.47 0.13 12.52
CA ALA A 26 12.05 -0.65 13.67
C ALA A 26 10.51 -0.71 13.80
N CYS A 27 10.02 -1.89 14.13
CA CYS A 27 8.65 -2.15 14.52
C CYS A 27 8.61 -3.06 15.75
N SER A 28 7.82 -2.71 16.76
CA SER A 28 7.64 -3.48 17.97
C SER A 28 6.16 -3.76 18.28
N GLY A 29 5.90 -4.73 19.16
CA GLY A 29 4.54 -5.23 19.41
C GLY A 29 4.02 -6.11 18.27
N THR A 30 2.77 -5.97 17.87
CA THR A 30 2.14 -6.76 16.80
C THR A 30 2.52 -6.22 15.43
N CYS A 31 3.64 -6.69 14.87
CA CYS A 31 4.16 -6.31 13.57
C CYS A 31 4.02 -7.40 12.50
N THR A 32 3.47 -8.54 12.84
CA THR A 32 3.24 -9.69 11.94
C THR A 32 1.77 -9.81 11.55
N ASN A 33 1.50 -10.65 10.55
CA ASN A 33 0.17 -10.82 9.96
C ASN A 33 -0.43 -9.48 9.55
N SER A 34 0.39 -8.67 8.89
CA SER A 34 -0.01 -7.36 8.38
C SER A 34 -0.08 -7.41 6.87
N HIS A 35 -1.26 -7.11 6.32
CA HIS A 35 -1.50 -6.97 4.89
C HIS A 35 -2.13 -5.62 4.62
N ASP A 36 -1.75 -4.98 3.53
CA ASP A 36 -2.30 -3.71 3.05
C ASP A 36 -2.54 -2.72 4.19
N PRO A 37 -1.50 -2.38 4.97
CA PRO A 37 -1.66 -1.49 6.10
C PRO A 37 -2.07 -0.09 5.63
N SER A 38 -2.91 0.59 6.41
CA SER A 38 -3.17 2.02 6.28
C SER A 38 -3.00 2.68 7.63
N ILE A 39 -2.25 3.77 7.72
CA ILE A 39 -1.91 4.42 8.99
C ILE A 39 -2.37 5.87 9.05
N ILE A 40 -2.78 6.28 10.24
CA ILE A 40 -3.07 7.67 10.57
C ILE A 40 -2.74 7.93 12.05
N ARG A 41 -2.38 9.18 12.38
CA ARG A 41 -2.18 9.61 13.75
C ARG A 41 -3.34 10.50 14.18
N ARG A 42 -3.99 10.17 15.30
CA ARG A 42 -5.02 10.99 15.92
C ARG A 42 -4.39 12.20 16.62
N SER A 43 -5.17 13.23 16.85
CA SER A 43 -4.70 14.50 17.48
C SER A 43 -4.13 14.35 18.89
N ASP A 44 -4.52 13.30 19.63
CA ASP A 44 -3.96 12.95 20.93
C ASP A 44 -2.58 12.27 20.87
N GLY A 45 -2.05 12.06 19.68
CA GLY A 45 -0.77 11.42 19.45
C GLY A 45 -0.83 9.92 19.17
N THR A 46 -1.98 9.27 19.34
CA THR A 46 -2.14 7.83 19.10
C THR A 46 -2.10 7.52 17.61
N TYR A 47 -1.22 6.60 17.22
CA TYR A 47 -1.20 6.04 15.88
C TYR A 47 -2.21 4.90 15.76
N PHE A 48 -2.91 4.87 14.65
CA PHE A 48 -3.82 3.81 14.26
C PHE A 48 -3.28 3.16 12.98
N ARG A 49 -3.29 1.84 12.95
CA ARG A 49 -3.03 1.03 11.77
C ARG A 49 -4.21 0.11 11.51
N PHE A 50 -4.76 0.22 10.32
CA PHE A 50 -5.79 -0.65 9.78
C PHE A 50 -5.13 -1.63 8.83
N SER A 51 -5.56 -2.89 8.81
CA SER A 51 -4.97 -3.92 7.94
C SER A 51 -6.04 -4.88 7.43
N THR A 52 -5.82 -5.45 6.25
CA THR A 52 -6.60 -6.55 5.69
C THR A 52 -6.69 -7.72 6.69
N GLY A 53 -7.83 -8.39 6.70
CA GLY A 53 -8.13 -9.52 7.57
C GLY A 53 -8.78 -9.12 8.90
N GLY A 54 -9.42 -10.11 9.55
CA GLY A 54 -10.14 -9.88 10.80
C GLY A 54 -11.21 -8.79 10.71
N LYS A 55 -11.85 -8.62 9.53
CA LYS A 55 -12.86 -7.59 9.21
C LYS A 55 -12.31 -6.17 9.38
N ILE A 56 -11.13 -5.96 8.84
CA ILE A 56 -10.18 -4.85 9.02
C ILE A 56 -9.71 -4.76 10.47
N ALA A 57 -8.54 -5.31 10.71
CA ALA A 57 -7.90 -5.28 12.03
C ALA A 57 -7.44 -3.86 12.39
N ILE A 58 -7.77 -3.42 13.60
CA ILE A 58 -7.32 -2.14 14.16
C ILE A 58 -6.21 -2.40 15.17
N HIS A 59 -5.07 -1.75 14.96
CA HIS A 59 -3.96 -1.70 15.91
C HIS A 59 -3.70 -0.25 16.31
N THR A 60 -3.26 -0.02 17.54
CA THR A 60 -2.82 1.30 18.01
C THR A 60 -1.41 1.23 18.57
N ALA A 61 -0.71 2.37 18.51
CA ALA A 61 0.61 2.54 19.11
C ALA A 61 0.83 4.00 19.57
N PRO A 62 1.74 4.23 20.53
CA PRO A 62 2.14 5.59 20.93
C PRO A 62 3.11 6.23 19.92
N SER A 63 3.73 5.45 19.06
CA SER A 63 4.65 5.90 18.00
C SER A 63 4.56 5.02 16.78
N LEU A 64 5.10 5.46 15.63
CA LEU A 64 5.14 4.68 14.39
C LEU A 64 5.97 3.39 14.56
N THR A 65 6.98 3.40 15.42
CA THR A 65 7.80 2.23 15.76
C THR A 65 7.10 1.24 16.70
N GLY A 66 5.94 1.59 17.26
CA GLY A 66 5.17 0.77 18.20
C GLY A 66 5.34 1.21 19.67
N PRO A 67 5.07 0.32 20.62
CA PRO A 67 4.57 -1.04 20.42
C PRO A 67 3.13 -1.06 19.88
N TRP A 68 2.93 -1.75 18.77
CA TRP A 68 1.61 -1.93 18.17
C TRP A 68 0.79 -2.96 18.94
N THR A 69 -0.44 -2.60 19.28
CA THR A 69 -1.36 -3.46 20.04
C THR A 69 -2.66 -3.63 19.25
N TYR A 70 -3.09 -4.86 19.03
CA TYR A 70 -4.39 -5.16 18.44
C TYR A 70 -5.52 -4.72 19.37
N LYS A 71 -6.52 -4.03 18.81
CA LYS A 71 -7.67 -3.50 19.53
C LYS A 71 -9.00 -4.16 19.17
N GLY A 72 -9.10 -4.74 18.00
CA GLY A 72 -10.33 -5.35 17.50
C GLY A 72 -10.52 -5.12 16.01
N ALA A 73 -11.74 -5.36 15.54
CA ALA A 73 -12.10 -5.18 14.14
C ALA A 73 -12.85 -3.87 13.91
N LEU A 74 -12.68 -3.28 12.72
CA LEU A 74 -13.42 -2.10 12.25
C LEU A 74 -14.93 -2.38 12.22
N LEU A 75 -15.33 -3.48 11.57
CA LEU A 75 -16.71 -3.92 11.41
C LEU A 75 -16.87 -5.36 11.93
N PRO A 76 -17.05 -5.56 13.26
CA PRO A 76 -17.08 -6.91 13.86
C PRO A 76 -18.13 -7.85 13.25
N SER A 77 -19.24 -7.30 12.77
CA SER A 77 -20.30 -8.05 12.09
C SER A 77 -20.05 -8.28 10.59
N GLY A 78 -18.99 -7.69 10.04
CA GLY A 78 -18.75 -7.59 8.59
C GLY A 78 -19.47 -6.41 7.97
N SER A 79 -19.33 -6.26 6.63
CA SER A 79 -19.97 -5.20 5.87
C SER A 79 -21.45 -5.50 5.58
N SER A 80 -22.24 -4.44 5.47
CA SER A 80 -23.64 -4.48 4.99
C SER A 80 -23.76 -4.72 3.49
N ILE A 81 -22.66 -4.66 2.73
CA ILE A 81 -22.63 -4.95 1.29
C ILE A 81 -22.93 -6.43 1.08
N ASN A 82 -24.00 -6.73 0.37
CA ASN A 82 -24.44 -8.11 0.11
C ASN A 82 -23.68 -8.73 -1.06
N LEU A 83 -22.39 -9.00 -0.85
CA LEU A 83 -21.51 -9.74 -1.76
C LEU A 83 -20.72 -10.81 -1.00
N ALA A 84 -20.24 -11.82 -1.70
CA ALA A 84 -19.27 -12.76 -1.16
C ALA A 84 -18.03 -11.99 -0.69
N GLY A 85 -17.45 -12.38 0.46
CA GLY A 85 -16.33 -11.66 1.08
C GLY A 85 -16.74 -10.55 2.05
N ASN A 86 -18.03 -10.27 2.27
CA ASN A 86 -18.48 -9.20 3.17
C ASN A 86 -18.14 -9.42 4.66
N LYS A 87 -17.58 -10.57 5.01
CA LYS A 87 -17.02 -10.88 6.35
C LYS A 87 -15.50 -11.07 6.36
N ASP A 88 -14.87 -10.85 5.20
CA ASP A 88 -13.42 -10.87 5.03
C ASP A 88 -13.01 -9.64 4.21
N LEU A 89 -12.90 -8.49 4.89
CA LEU A 89 -12.71 -7.19 4.28
C LEU A 89 -11.22 -6.93 4.01
N TRP A 90 -10.92 -6.28 2.86
CA TRP A 90 -9.55 -6.08 2.39
C TRP A 90 -9.18 -4.62 2.16
N ALA A 91 -7.86 -4.37 2.10
CA ALA A 91 -7.19 -3.17 1.64
C ALA A 91 -7.83 -1.88 2.18
N PRO A 92 -7.76 -1.65 3.50
CA PRO A 92 -8.31 -0.43 4.10
C PRO A 92 -7.49 0.79 3.70
N ASP A 93 -8.18 1.91 3.48
CA ASP A 93 -7.57 3.24 3.37
C ASP A 93 -8.26 4.21 4.33
N VAL A 94 -7.51 4.75 5.28
CA VAL A 94 -8.03 5.69 6.27
C VAL A 94 -7.77 7.14 5.87
N ALA A 95 -8.82 7.96 5.91
CA ALA A 95 -8.73 9.39 5.66
C ALA A 95 -9.47 10.20 6.71
N GLN A 96 -8.94 11.36 7.06
CA GLN A 96 -9.65 12.34 7.88
C GLN A 96 -10.30 13.41 6.99
N ILE A 97 -11.60 13.66 7.21
CA ILE A 97 -12.35 14.70 6.52
C ILE A 97 -13.11 15.51 7.58
N GLY A 98 -12.69 16.73 7.75
CA GLY A 98 -13.18 17.56 8.85
C GLY A 98 -12.84 16.94 10.21
N SER A 99 -13.85 16.75 11.05
CA SER A 99 -13.73 16.11 12.37
C SER A 99 -13.96 14.61 12.37
N ALA A 100 -14.21 13.99 11.21
CA ALA A 100 -14.51 12.57 11.10
C ALA A 100 -13.42 11.81 10.35
N PHE A 101 -13.31 10.52 10.65
CA PHE A 101 -12.43 9.58 9.99
C PHE A 101 -13.28 8.62 9.15
N TYR A 102 -12.76 8.30 7.98
CA TYR A 102 -13.39 7.39 7.03
C TYR A 102 -12.38 6.28 6.71
N VAL A 103 -12.84 5.03 6.68
CA VAL A 103 -12.07 3.90 6.17
C VAL A 103 -12.81 3.33 4.98
N TYR A 104 -12.16 3.40 3.81
CA TYR A 104 -12.59 2.70 2.61
C TYR A 104 -12.07 1.28 2.70
N TYR A 105 -12.85 0.30 2.28
CA TYR A 105 -12.50 -1.12 2.33
C TYR A 105 -13.08 -1.87 1.14
N SER A 106 -12.51 -3.00 0.80
CA SER A 106 -12.97 -3.83 -0.31
C SER A 106 -13.77 -5.03 0.18
N VAL A 107 -14.88 -5.30 -0.47
CA VAL A 107 -15.65 -6.55 -0.38
C VAL A 107 -15.44 -7.32 -1.66
N SER A 108 -14.76 -8.46 -1.59
CA SER A 108 -14.39 -9.30 -2.73
C SER A 108 -14.07 -10.72 -2.27
N THR A 109 -13.79 -11.60 -3.23
CA THR A 109 -13.17 -12.90 -3.01
C THR A 109 -12.03 -13.12 -4.00
N PHE A 110 -11.03 -13.93 -3.61
CA PHE A 110 -9.82 -14.10 -4.40
C PHE A 110 -10.12 -14.64 -5.80
N GLY A 111 -9.52 -14.01 -6.82
CA GLY A 111 -9.65 -14.43 -8.22
C GLY A 111 -10.95 -14.08 -8.91
N VAL A 112 -11.85 -13.30 -8.29
CA VAL A 112 -13.11 -12.87 -8.89
C VAL A 112 -13.16 -11.36 -9.12
N GLN A 113 -14.10 -10.93 -9.99
CA GLN A 113 -14.31 -9.53 -10.36
C GLN A 113 -15.60 -8.95 -9.75
N ASN A 114 -16.38 -9.75 -9.06
CA ASN A 114 -17.57 -9.27 -8.34
C ASN A 114 -17.14 -8.63 -7.03
N SER A 115 -16.96 -7.32 -7.05
CA SER A 115 -16.38 -6.57 -5.94
C SER A 115 -17.08 -5.24 -5.73
N ALA A 116 -16.93 -4.68 -4.53
CA ALA A 116 -17.40 -3.35 -4.20
C ALA A 116 -16.47 -2.68 -3.18
N ILE A 117 -16.30 -1.37 -3.31
CA ILE A 117 -15.65 -0.56 -2.29
C ILE A 117 -16.71 -0.01 -1.35
N GLY A 118 -16.58 -0.36 -0.08
CA GLY A 118 -17.39 0.16 1.01
C GLY A 118 -16.69 1.29 1.75
N VAL A 119 -17.43 1.98 2.62
CA VAL A 119 -16.90 3.02 3.49
C VAL A 119 -17.54 2.94 4.87
N ALA A 120 -16.71 3.05 5.91
CA ALA A 120 -17.13 3.21 7.30
C ALA A 120 -16.67 4.55 7.86
N ARG A 121 -17.40 5.10 8.83
CA ARG A 121 -17.14 6.41 9.43
C ARG A 121 -17.08 6.31 10.95
N SER A 122 -16.14 7.05 11.56
CA SER A 122 -16.04 7.25 13.01
C SER A 122 -15.61 8.68 13.32
N THR A 123 -15.83 9.14 14.54
CA THR A 123 -15.29 10.41 15.04
C THR A 123 -14.08 10.24 15.96
N SER A 124 -13.76 9.00 16.38
CA SER A 124 -12.66 8.73 17.31
C SER A 124 -11.68 7.65 16.84
N MET A 125 -12.06 6.84 15.87
CA MET A 125 -11.36 5.64 15.39
C MET A 125 -11.31 4.46 16.37
N ASP A 126 -11.85 4.60 17.57
CA ASP A 126 -11.85 3.51 18.54
C ASP A 126 -12.76 2.37 18.09
N VAL A 127 -12.43 1.15 18.51
CA VAL A 127 -13.27 -0.03 18.24
C VAL A 127 -14.67 0.18 18.81
N GLY A 128 -15.70 -0.18 18.02
CA GLY A 128 -17.11 -0.01 18.41
C GLY A 128 -17.71 1.37 18.08
N THR A 129 -16.90 2.31 17.55
CA THR A 129 -17.40 3.65 17.16
C THR A 129 -17.59 3.80 15.65
N TRP A 130 -17.31 2.75 14.89
CA TRP A 130 -17.43 2.75 13.44
C TRP A 130 -18.84 2.43 12.99
N THR A 131 -19.36 3.24 12.10
CA THR A 131 -20.64 3.02 11.40
C THR A 131 -20.34 2.62 9.97
N ASP A 132 -20.79 1.44 9.57
CA ASP A 132 -20.75 1.02 8.16
C ASP A 132 -21.78 1.81 7.35
N LEU A 133 -21.32 2.53 6.33
CA LEU A 133 -22.17 3.29 5.41
C LEU A 133 -22.47 2.51 4.13
N GLY A 134 -21.93 1.28 4.02
CA GLY A 134 -22.14 0.40 2.87
C GLY A 134 -21.34 0.81 1.64
N SER A 135 -21.87 0.48 0.46
CA SER A 135 -21.18 0.68 -0.81
C SER A 135 -21.05 2.16 -1.19
N THR A 136 -19.88 2.54 -1.66
CA THR A 136 -19.63 3.85 -2.28
C THR A 136 -20.24 4.00 -3.68
N GLY A 137 -20.85 2.95 -4.23
CA GLY A 137 -21.28 2.88 -5.63
C GLY A 137 -20.13 2.60 -6.62
N VAL A 138 -18.90 2.42 -6.12
CA VAL A 138 -17.78 1.90 -6.92
C VAL A 138 -17.81 0.37 -6.82
N THR A 139 -18.28 -0.26 -7.88
CA THR A 139 -18.51 -1.70 -7.96
C THR A 139 -17.98 -2.27 -9.25
N SER A 140 -17.72 -3.56 -9.27
CA SER A 140 -17.43 -4.33 -10.48
C SER A 140 -18.16 -5.65 -10.49
N SER A 141 -18.30 -6.21 -11.68
CA SER A 141 -18.87 -7.53 -11.93
C SER A 141 -18.16 -8.21 -13.09
N THR A 142 -18.37 -9.50 -13.25
CA THR A 142 -17.78 -10.29 -14.33
C THR A 142 -18.04 -9.63 -15.69
N GLY A 143 -16.97 -9.46 -16.48
CA GLY A 143 -17.01 -8.83 -17.80
C GLY A 143 -16.78 -7.31 -17.82
N MET A 144 -16.68 -6.65 -16.67
CA MET A 144 -16.28 -5.25 -16.62
C MET A 144 -14.77 -5.09 -16.89
N ALA A 145 -14.36 -3.88 -17.28
CA ALA A 145 -12.98 -3.59 -17.62
C ALA A 145 -12.04 -3.55 -16.40
N TYR A 146 -12.54 -3.46 -15.17
CA TYR A 146 -11.75 -3.29 -13.96
C TYR A 146 -12.30 -4.12 -12.79
N ASN A 147 -11.49 -4.27 -11.75
CA ASN A 147 -11.90 -4.82 -10.46
C ASN A 147 -11.98 -3.70 -9.41
N ALA A 148 -13.12 -3.58 -8.72
CA ALA A 148 -13.39 -2.51 -7.75
C ALA A 148 -12.90 -2.89 -6.34
N ILE A 149 -11.58 -2.96 -6.16
CA ILE A 149 -10.92 -3.15 -4.85
C ILE A 149 -9.78 -2.13 -4.67
N ASP A 150 -9.17 -2.10 -3.50
CA ASP A 150 -8.00 -1.29 -3.15
C ASP A 150 -8.25 0.21 -3.29
N GLY A 151 -9.35 0.69 -2.71
CA GLY A 151 -9.74 2.09 -2.81
C GLY A 151 -8.90 3.03 -1.97
N ASN A 152 -8.25 4.02 -2.57
CA ASN A 152 -7.55 5.11 -1.91
C ASN A 152 -8.22 6.45 -2.17
N LEU A 153 -8.56 7.18 -1.10
CA LEU A 153 -9.15 8.50 -1.18
C LEU A 153 -8.08 9.58 -1.39
N VAL A 154 -8.28 10.39 -2.41
CA VAL A 154 -7.49 11.59 -2.67
C VAL A 154 -8.33 12.82 -2.42
N ASN A 155 -7.86 13.70 -1.54
CA ASN A 155 -8.45 15.03 -1.33
C ASN A 155 -7.58 16.09 -2.01
N ASP A 156 -8.11 16.70 -3.06
CA ASP A 156 -7.49 17.84 -3.73
C ASP A 156 -8.31 19.10 -3.49
N ASN A 157 -8.00 19.79 -2.38
CA ASN A 157 -8.65 21.04 -1.99
C ASN A 157 -10.19 20.95 -1.95
N GLY A 158 -10.70 19.85 -1.38
CA GLY A 158 -12.14 19.59 -1.27
C GLY A 158 -12.75 18.86 -2.48
N ASN A 159 -11.98 18.61 -3.52
CA ASN A 159 -12.36 17.69 -4.60
C ASN A 159 -11.88 16.29 -4.23
N TYR A 160 -12.80 15.36 -4.07
CA TYR A 160 -12.48 14.00 -3.68
C TYR A 160 -12.47 13.07 -4.89
N PHE A 161 -11.46 12.20 -4.94
CA PHE A 161 -11.31 11.16 -5.94
C PHE A 161 -11.00 9.84 -5.24
N LEU A 162 -11.59 8.76 -5.69
CA LEU A 162 -11.23 7.41 -5.28
C LEU A 162 -10.39 6.78 -6.39
N THR A 163 -9.15 6.43 -6.08
CA THR A 163 -8.27 5.66 -6.98
C THR A 163 -8.32 4.21 -6.53
N PHE A 164 -8.50 3.27 -7.45
CA PHE A 164 -8.75 1.88 -7.12
C PHE A 164 -8.35 0.96 -8.27
N GLY A 165 -8.37 -0.35 -8.05
CA GLY A 165 -8.18 -1.33 -9.10
C GLY A 165 -7.09 -2.33 -8.80
N SER A 166 -7.29 -3.53 -9.31
CA SER A 166 -6.39 -4.67 -9.20
C SER A 166 -6.52 -5.52 -10.44
N PHE A 167 -5.42 -5.84 -11.12
CA PHE A 167 -5.36 -6.62 -12.33
C PHE A 167 -6.25 -6.07 -13.47
N TRP A 168 -6.88 -6.94 -14.29
CA TRP A 168 -7.73 -6.57 -15.43
C TRP A 168 -7.15 -5.41 -16.23
N ASN A 169 -7.83 -4.28 -16.25
CA ASN A 169 -7.39 -3.08 -16.99
C ASN A 169 -6.69 -2.06 -16.08
N GLY A 170 -6.02 -2.54 -15.05
CA GLY A 170 -5.17 -1.75 -14.15
C GLY A 170 -5.93 -0.80 -13.24
N LEU A 171 -5.32 0.34 -12.95
CA LEU A 171 -5.77 1.27 -11.95
C LEU A 171 -6.70 2.32 -12.54
N GLN A 172 -7.80 2.53 -11.84
CA GLN A 172 -8.88 3.42 -12.20
C GLN A 172 -9.01 4.56 -11.21
N ARG A 173 -9.70 5.61 -11.61
CA ARG A 173 -10.10 6.70 -10.74
C ARG A 173 -11.51 7.16 -11.05
N VAL A 174 -12.19 7.65 -10.03
CA VAL A 174 -13.51 8.24 -10.14
C VAL A 174 -13.64 9.41 -9.18
N ARG A 175 -14.38 10.45 -9.56
CA ARG A 175 -14.79 11.50 -8.63
C ARG A 175 -15.82 10.95 -7.64
N VAL A 176 -15.68 11.34 -6.37
CA VAL A 176 -16.60 10.91 -5.30
C VAL A 176 -16.99 12.10 -4.42
N THR A 177 -18.09 12.00 -3.71
CA THR A 177 -18.23 12.61 -2.39
C THR A 177 -17.50 11.73 -1.37
N PRO A 178 -17.36 12.11 -0.08
CA PRO A 178 -16.74 11.24 0.91
C PRO A 178 -17.37 9.84 1.03
N THR A 179 -18.59 9.65 0.54
CA THR A 179 -19.33 8.39 0.73
C THR A 179 -19.87 7.78 -0.56
N GLN A 180 -19.91 8.53 -1.66
CA GLN A 180 -20.59 8.09 -2.89
C GLN A 180 -19.85 8.49 -4.16
N LYS A 181 -19.87 7.59 -5.13
CA LYS A 181 -19.45 7.85 -6.51
C LYS A 181 -20.20 9.04 -7.10
N ASN A 182 -19.45 9.95 -7.73
CA ASN A 182 -19.99 11.17 -8.35
C ASN A 182 -19.24 11.51 -9.64
N GLY A 183 -19.26 10.60 -10.61
CA GLY A 183 -18.62 10.79 -11.90
C GLY A 183 -18.34 9.48 -12.62
N ASP A 184 -17.68 9.59 -13.76
CA ASP A 184 -17.28 8.45 -14.58
C ASP A 184 -15.93 7.89 -14.14
N VAL A 185 -15.78 6.58 -14.28
CA VAL A 185 -14.53 5.87 -14.03
C VAL A 185 -13.61 6.07 -15.24
N TYR A 186 -12.35 6.38 -14.96
CA TYR A 186 -11.30 6.49 -15.99
C TYR A 186 -9.99 5.86 -15.52
N GLN A 187 -9.22 5.36 -16.48
CA GLN A 187 -7.96 4.68 -16.23
C GLN A 187 -6.83 5.67 -15.94
N VAL A 188 -6.02 5.41 -14.91
CA VAL A 188 -4.85 6.22 -14.53
C VAL A 188 -3.51 5.51 -14.72
N ALA A 189 -3.49 4.17 -14.64
CA ALA A 189 -2.29 3.37 -14.93
C ALA A 189 -2.69 1.98 -15.47
N PHE A 190 -1.91 1.46 -16.42
CA PHE A 190 -2.07 0.12 -16.97
C PHE A 190 -0.79 -0.32 -17.71
N ASP A 191 -0.51 -1.60 -17.63
CA ASP A 191 0.54 -2.26 -18.40
C ASP A 191 -0.03 -3.54 -19.05
N SER A 192 -0.31 -3.48 -20.33
CA SER A 192 -0.87 -4.61 -21.07
C SER A 192 0.08 -5.81 -21.18
N SER A 193 1.39 -5.59 -21.05
CA SER A 193 2.40 -6.65 -21.09
C SER A 193 2.60 -7.35 -19.74
N ASP A 194 2.19 -6.69 -18.62
CA ASP A 194 2.29 -7.21 -17.26
C ASP A 194 1.17 -6.61 -16.42
N PRO A 195 -0.07 -7.13 -16.52
CA PRO A 195 -1.26 -6.55 -15.90
C PRO A 195 -1.34 -6.74 -14.39
N ALA A 196 -0.40 -7.48 -13.78
CA ALA A 196 -0.33 -7.70 -12.34
C ALA A 196 0.05 -6.39 -11.63
N MET A 197 -0.92 -5.51 -11.43
CA MET A 197 -0.78 -4.23 -10.72
C MET A 197 -2.04 -3.95 -9.90
N GLU A 198 -1.84 -3.38 -8.69
CA GLU A 198 -2.92 -3.10 -7.75
C GLU A 198 -2.48 -2.14 -6.64
N GLY A 199 -3.33 -1.92 -5.62
CA GLY A 199 -3.01 -1.14 -4.43
C GLY A 199 -2.60 0.29 -4.74
N PRO A 200 -3.37 1.08 -5.51
CA PRO A 200 -3.00 2.46 -5.80
C PRO A 200 -3.06 3.32 -4.54
N TYR A 201 -2.09 4.20 -4.38
CA TYR A 201 -2.07 5.23 -3.34
C TYR A 201 -1.56 6.54 -3.91
N VAL A 202 -2.28 7.64 -3.70
CA VAL A 202 -1.86 8.95 -4.19
C VAL A 202 -1.46 9.86 -3.04
N PHE A 203 -0.23 10.34 -3.11
CA PHE A 203 0.34 11.26 -2.13
C PHE A 203 0.80 12.56 -2.81
N LYS A 204 0.39 13.70 -2.24
CA LYS A 204 0.84 15.01 -2.69
C LYS A 204 2.11 15.42 -1.96
N TYR A 205 3.18 15.72 -2.70
CA TYR A 205 4.40 16.28 -2.16
C TYR A 205 4.92 17.41 -3.05
N GLY A 206 5.10 18.59 -2.45
CA GLY A 206 5.43 19.79 -3.21
C GLY A 206 4.37 20.10 -4.26
N SER A 207 4.80 20.28 -5.50
CA SER A 207 3.92 20.54 -6.65
C SER A 207 3.45 19.29 -7.38
N TYR A 208 3.79 18.09 -6.88
CA TYR A 208 3.47 16.83 -7.55
C TYR A 208 2.50 15.97 -6.75
N TYR A 209 1.67 15.22 -7.48
CA TYR A 209 0.89 14.08 -7.01
C TYR A 209 1.62 12.82 -7.44
N PHE A 210 2.03 11.98 -6.49
CA PHE A 210 2.68 10.71 -6.74
C PHE A 210 1.65 9.60 -6.62
N LEU A 211 1.46 8.85 -7.69
CA LEU A 211 0.66 7.63 -7.72
C LEU A 211 1.61 6.46 -7.42
N PHE A 212 1.57 5.94 -6.20
CA PHE A 212 2.22 4.69 -5.82
C PHE A 212 1.31 3.52 -6.14
N PHE A 213 1.88 2.39 -6.50
CA PHE A 213 1.14 1.15 -6.73
C PHE A 213 2.04 -0.05 -6.59
N SER A 214 1.44 -1.21 -6.29
CA SER A 214 2.13 -2.49 -6.27
C SER A 214 2.09 -3.15 -7.64
N LYS A 215 3.17 -3.82 -8.01
CA LYS A 215 3.26 -4.60 -9.26
C LYS A 215 3.84 -5.97 -8.97
N GLY A 216 3.24 -7.03 -9.55
CA GLY A 216 3.64 -8.42 -9.38
C GLY A 216 2.69 -9.22 -8.50
N GLN A 217 3.09 -10.46 -8.18
CA GLN A 217 2.32 -11.35 -7.31
C GLN A 217 2.41 -10.88 -5.85
N CYS A 218 1.25 -10.76 -5.19
CA CYS A 218 1.19 -10.32 -3.78
C CYS A 218 1.39 -11.43 -2.77
N CYS A 219 0.86 -12.62 -3.03
CA CYS A 219 0.45 -13.56 -1.99
C CYS A 219 0.75 -14.99 -2.39
N GLY A 220 0.62 -15.95 -1.41
CA GLY A 220 0.77 -17.38 -1.66
C GLY A 220 2.19 -17.83 -1.97
N TYR A 221 3.21 -17.11 -1.49
CA TYR A 221 4.60 -17.43 -1.79
C TYR A 221 5.09 -18.75 -1.18
N ASP A 222 4.44 -19.26 -0.14
CA ASP A 222 4.66 -20.59 0.43
C ASP A 222 4.07 -21.70 -0.45
N GLN A 223 3.10 -21.40 -1.29
CA GLN A 223 2.47 -22.31 -2.23
C GLN A 223 3.19 -22.28 -3.59
N SER A 224 3.42 -21.06 -4.13
CA SER A 224 4.05 -20.87 -5.43
C SER A 224 4.75 -19.51 -5.50
N LYS A 225 6.08 -19.55 -5.56
CA LYS A 225 6.87 -18.33 -5.78
C LYS A 225 6.86 -17.98 -7.27
N PRO A 226 6.66 -16.70 -7.61
CA PRO A 226 6.83 -16.25 -8.99
C PRO A 226 8.29 -16.29 -9.43
N ALA A 227 8.54 -16.15 -10.71
CA ALA A 227 9.89 -15.90 -11.22
C ALA A 227 10.48 -14.63 -10.58
N SER A 228 11.80 -14.59 -10.40
CA SER A 228 12.50 -13.44 -9.84
C SER A 228 12.14 -12.14 -10.57
N GLY A 229 11.80 -11.11 -9.79
CA GLY A 229 11.35 -9.82 -10.30
C GLY A 229 9.86 -9.79 -10.70
N LYS A 230 9.11 -10.88 -10.47
CA LYS A 230 7.65 -10.94 -10.63
C LYS A 230 6.90 -10.99 -9.30
N GLU A 231 7.61 -11.08 -8.20
CA GLU A 231 7.07 -10.84 -6.86
C GLU A 231 6.68 -9.36 -6.69
N TYR A 232 5.90 -9.10 -5.66
CA TYR A 232 5.42 -7.75 -5.36
C TYR A 232 6.58 -6.75 -5.24
N ARG A 233 6.39 -5.57 -5.78
CA ARG A 233 7.31 -4.43 -5.71
C ARG A 233 6.54 -3.13 -5.80
N ILE A 234 7.04 -2.10 -5.15
CA ILE A 234 6.40 -0.78 -5.11
C ILE A 234 6.92 0.08 -6.26
N MET A 235 6.00 0.63 -7.04
CA MET A 235 6.25 1.52 -8.17
C MET A 235 5.68 2.90 -7.90
N ALA A 236 6.16 3.92 -8.62
CA ALA A 236 5.57 5.26 -8.58
C ALA A 236 5.52 5.92 -9.96
N CYS A 237 4.47 6.70 -10.16
CA CYS A 237 4.33 7.67 -11.23
C CYS A 237 4.04 9.04 -10.62
N ARG A 238 4.20 10.13 -11.37
CA ARG A 238 3.83 11.45 -10.86
C ARG A 238 3.10 12.30 -11.89
N SER A 239 2.36 13.29 -11.40
CA SER A 239 1.69 14.32 -12.20
C SER A 239 1.72 15.65 -11.45
N THR A 240 1.61 16.77 -12.13
CA THR A 240 1.36 18.08 -11.52
C THR A 240 -0.13 18.31 -11.22
N SER A 241 -0.99 17.39 -11.61
CA SER A 241 -2.44 17.43 -11.38
C SER A 241 -2.90 16.19 -10.62
N ALA A 242 -3.85 16.36 -9.69
CA ALA A 242 -4.47 15.26 -8.96
C ALA A 242 -5.14 14.23 -9.88
N VAL A 243 -5.61 14.64 -11.03
CA VAL A 243 -6.32 13.77 -12.00
C VAL A 243 -5.39 13.14 -13.05
N GLY A 244 -4.10 13.46 -13.03
CA GLY A 244 -3.14 13.02 -14.04
C GLY A 244 -3.04 14.00 -15.23
N PRO A 245 -2.45 13.60 -16.36
CA PRO A 245 -1.86 12.28 -16.61
C PRO A 245 -0.62 12.00 -15.75
N PHE A 246 -0.43 10.74 -15.38
CA PHE A 246 0.74 10.30 -14.61
C PHE A 246 1.82 9.75 -15.54
N VAL A 247 3.07 10.10 -15.26
CA VAL A 247 4.25 9.62 -15.99
C VAL A 247 5.29 9.08 -15.02
N ASP A 248 6.16 8.20 -15.49
CA ASP A 248 7.32 7.71 -14.75
C ASP A 248 8.53 8.67 -14.89
N LYS A 249 9.66 8.33 -14.27
CA LYS A 249 10.89 9.14 -14.26
C LYS A 249 11.48 9.32 -15.66
N ALA A 250 11.22 8.40 -16.57
CA ALA A 250 11.64 8.47 -17.99
C ALA A 250 10.65 9.26 -18.87
N GLY A 251 9.51 9.73 -18.30
CA GLY A 251 8.46 10.44 -19.03
C GLY A 251 7.46 9.50 -19.72
N LYS A 252 7.55 8.18 -19.53
CA LYS A 252 6.62 7.22 -20.10
C LYS A 252 5.28 7.28 -19.36
N SER A 253 4.18 7.30 -20.11
CA SER A 253 2.84 7.27 -19.54
C SER A 253 2.58 6.01 -18.72
N CYS A 254 2.05 6.18 -17.51
CA CYS A 254 1.67 5.06 -16.65
C CYS A 254 0.44 4.31 -17.14
N ARG A 255 -0.33 4.89 -18.06
CA ARG A 255 -1.39 4.19 -18.82
C ARG A 255 -0.85 3.29 -19.94
N SER A 256 0.45 3.30 -20.17
CA SER A 256 1.12 2.53 -21.23
C SER A 256 2.35 1.79 -20.69
N GLY A 257 2.28 1.25 -19.48
CA GLY A 257 3.34 0.48 -18.86
C GLY A 257 4.49 1.30 -18.26
N GLY A 258 4.29 2.61 -18.03
CA GLY A 258 5.22 3.42 -17.23
C GLY A 258 5.16 3.04 -15.75
N GLY A 259 6.25 3.34 -15.04
CA GLY A 259 6.38 3.12 -13.60
C GLY A 259 7.84 3.15 -13.18
N THR A 260 8.16 4.01 -12.22
CA THR A 260 9.49 4.07 -11.60
C THR A 260 9.53 3.12 -10.41
N LEU A 261 10.52 2.24 -10.36
CA LEU A 261 10.71 1.35 -9.22
C LEU A 261 11.11 2.16 -7.97
N VAL A 262 10.40 1.94 -6.87
CA VAL A 262 10.62 2.60 -5.57
C VAL A 262 11.22 1.61 -4.57
N LEU A 263 10.61 0.44 -4.42
CA LEU A 263 11.08 -0.58 -3.47
C LEU A 263 10.83 -1.99 -4.02
N PRO A 264 11.87 -2.71 -4.45
CA PRO A 264 11.80 -4.13 -4.82
C PRO A 264 12.12 -5.03 -3.63
N SER A 265 12.09 -6.35 -3.85
CA SER A 265 12.76 -7.31 -2.98
C SER A 265 14.26 -7.01 -2.90
N HIS A 266 14.82 -7.05 -1.68
CA HIS A 266 16.23 -6.82 -1.42
C HIS A 266 16.62 -7.45 -0.08
N ASP A 267 17.85 -7.86 0.08
CA ASP A 267 18.33 -8.53 1.28
C ASP A 267 17.36 -9.63 1.75
N TRP A 268 16.79 -9.47 2.94
CA TRP A 268 15.79 -10.37 3.51
C TRP A 268 14.34 -9.87 3.34
N VAL A 269 14.14 -8.71 2.72
CA VAL A 269 12.82 -8.17 2.37
C VAL A 269 12.37 -8.76 1.04
N TYR A 270 11.23 -9.43 1.02
CA TYR A 270 10.70 -10.07 -0.18
C TYR A 270 9.26 -9.62 -0.43
N GLY A 271 8.96 -9.25 -1.65
CA GLY A 271 7.64 -8.87 -2.08
C GLY A 271 7.02 -7.69 -1.33
N PRO A 272 7.70 -6.53 -1.17
CA PRO A 272 7.10 -5.37 -0.53
C PRO A 272 5.97 -4.79 -1.40
N GLY A 273 4.82 -4.50 -0.77
CA GLY A 273 3.65 -3.94 -1.47
C GLY A 273 2.47 -3.67 -0.54
N GLY A 274 1.28 -3.43 -1.11
CA GLY A 274 0.10 -2.99 -0.35
C GLY A 274 0.38 -1.71 0.42
N GLN A 275 1.05 -0.77 -0.25
CA GLN A 275 1.69 0.40 0.35
C GLN A 275 0.77 1.61 0.45
N GLY A 276 1.13 2.51 1.35
CA GLY A 276 0.68 3.90 1.36
C GLY A 276 1.79 4.83 1.83
N VAL A 277 1.51 6.11 1.81
CA VAL A 277 2.43 7.16 2.25
C VAL A 277 1.73 8.06 3.27
N TYR A 278 2.41 8.31 4.38
CA TYR A 278 1.90 9.16 5.44
C TYR A 278 2.88 10.32 5.72
N GLN A 279 2.35 11.53 5.89
CA GLN A 279 3.14 12.66 6.35
C GLN A 279 3.24 12.59 7.87
N ASP A 280 4.29 11.95 8.36
CA ASP A 280 4.53 11.79 9.79
C ASP A 280 5.08 13.08 10.40
N PRO A 281 4.56 13.54 11.56
CA PRO A 281 5.02 14.78 12.18
C PRO A 281 6.46 14.70 12.72
N THR A 282 6.98 13.49 12.96
CA THR A 282 8.34 13.25 13.50
C THR A 282 9.33 12.91 12.39
N TYR A 283 8.94 12.09 11.43
CA TYR A 283 9.84 11.50 10.42
C TYR A 283 9.69 12.13 9.03
N GLY A 284 8.68 13.02 8.83
CA GLY A 284 8.36 13.53 7.50
C GLY A 284 7.58 12.50 6.67
N PRO A 285 7.69 12.50 5.34
CA PRO A 285 7.00 11.52 4.52
C PRO A 285 7.59 10.13 4.76
N VAL A 286 6.72 9.16 5.07
CA VAL A 286 7.06 7.76 5.28
C VAL A 286 6.26 6.87 4.34
N LEU A 287 6.94 5.91 3.70
CA LEU A 287 6.34 4.79 2.99
C LEU A 287 6.05 3.70 4.01
N TYR A 288 4.83 3.21 4.08
CA TYR A 288 4.45 2.03 4.84
C TYR A 288 3.92 0.96 3.90
N TYR A 289 4.13 -0.31 4.26
CA TYR A 289 3.84 -1.45 3.38
C TYR A 289 3.81 -2.75 4.16
N HIS A 290 3.42 -3.84 3.52
CA HIS A 290 3.71 -5.19 4.02
C HIS A 290 4.85 -5.83 3.21
N TYR A 291 5.53 -6.81 3.82
CA TYR A 291 6.58 -7.59 3.17
C TYR A 291 6.75 -8.95 3.84
N VAL A 292 7.41 -9.87 3.16
CA VAL A 292 7.86 -11.15 3.73
C VAL A 292 9.30 -11.00 4.22
N ASP A 293 9.56 -11.40 5.47
CA ASP A 293 10.92 -11.58 5.99
C ASP A 293 11.39 -13.01 5.69
N THR A 294 12.30 -13.16 4.73
CA THR A 294 12.77 -14.47 4.25
C THR A 294 13.51 -15.30 5.32
N ARG A 295 13.92 -14.66 6.41
CA ARG A 295 14.54 -15.31 7.57
C ARG A 295 13.51 -16.02 8.45
N ILE A 296 12.23 -15.68 8.31
CA ILE A 296 11.10 -16.24 9.08
C ILE A 296 10.34 -17.27 8.23
N GLY A 297 9.94 -16.91 7.02
CA GLY A 297 9.17 -17.79 6.14
C GLY A 297 8.39 -16.99 5.09
N TYR A 298 7.57 -17.70 4.29
CA TYR A 298 6.88 -17.15 3.12
C TYR A 298 5.35 -17.20 3.22
N ALA A 299 4.80 -17.74 4.32
CA ALA A 299 3.36 -17.82 4.49
C ALA A 299 2.73 -16.42 4.66
N ASP A 300 1.52 -16.25 4.13
CA ASP A 300 0.83 -14.94 4.16
C ASP A 300 0.64 -14.43 5.60
N GLY A 301 0.32 -15.30 6.56
CA GLY A 301 0.21 -14.94 7.98
C GLY A 301 1.53 -14.50 8.64
N GLN A 302 2.68 -14.66 7.98
CA GLN A 302 3.99 -14.24 8.46
C GLN A 302 4.42 -12.87 7.93
N LYS A 303 3.66 -12.28 7.01
CA LYS A 303 3.95 -10.94 6.48
C LYS A 303 4.04 -9.91 7.59
N LYS A 304 4.98 -9.00 7.42
CA LYS A 304 5.31 -7.98 8.40
C LYS A 304 4.85 -6.60 7.94
N PHE A 305 4.51 -5.76 8.89
CA PHE A 305 4.42 -4.32 8.69
C PHE A 305 5.82 -3.75 8.56
N GLY A 306 6.09 -3.06 7.46
CA GLY A 306 7.31 -2.31 7.19
C GLY A 306 7.02 -0.83 7.00
N TRP A 307 8.02 0.00 7.28
CA TRP A 307 7.99 1.41 6.93
C TRP A 307 9.40 1.95 6.78
N ASN A 308 9.55 2.98 5.93
CA ASN A 308 10.79 3.70 5.68
C ASN A 308 10.51 5.19 5.49
N LYS A 309 11.50 6.04 5.79
CA LYS A 309 11.46 7.46 5.39
C LYS A 309 11.62 7.55 3.88
N ILE A 310 10.90 8.49 3.27
CA ILE A 310 11.04 8.77 1.83
C ILE A 310 11.80 10.08 1.64
N ASN A 311 12.81 10.04 0.78
CA ASN A 311 13.51 11.23 0.32
C ASN A 311 13.00 11.63 -1.07
N PHE A 312 12.47 12.86 -1.20
CA PHE A 312 12.00 13.43 -2.46
C PHE A 312 12.95 14.47 -3.06
N SER A 313 14.17 14.65 -2.54
CA SER A 313 15.12 15.69 -2.99
C SER A 313 15.49 15.60 -4.48
N SER A 314 15.45 14.40 -5.04
CA SER A 314 15.66 14.17 -6.48
C SER A 314 14.42 14.50 -7.35
N GLY A 315 13.30 14.90 -6.73
CA GLY A 315 11.99 15.03 -7.37
C GLY A 315 11.26 13.70 -7.56
N TRP A 316 11.82 12.60 -7.04
CA TRP A 316 11.22 11.25 -7.05
C TRP A 316 11.38 10.58 -5.69
N PRO A 317 10.43 9.69 -5.28
CA PRO A 317 10.56 8.97 -4.02
C PRO A 317 11.76 8.02 -4.05
N VAL A 318 12.60 8.12 -3.03
CA VAL A 318 13.74 7.22 -2.79
C VAL A 318 13.65 6.73 -1.35
N VAL A 319 13.79 5.42 -1.16
CA VAL A 319 13.78 4.72 0.14
C VAL A 319 15.20 4.25 0.48
#